data_677ee6a83bd207f8a373ce70dcd2c583
#
_entry.id   677ee6a83bd207f8a373ce70dcd2c583
#
_cell.length_a   1.000
_cell.length_b   1.000
_cell.length_c   1.000
_cell.angle_alpha   90.00
_cell.angle_beta   90.00
_cell.angle_gamma   90.00
#
_symmetry.space_group_name_H-M   'P 1'
#
loop_
_entity.id
_entity.type
_entity.pdbx_description
1 polymer ?
#
loop_
_entity_poly.entity_id
_entity_poly.type
_entity_poly.pdbx_seq_one_letter_code
_entity_poly.pdbx_strand_id
1 'polypeptide(L)'
;MKSISFFSKKNLSLREIFLNSKINKNFIVNDVKPLDTAKNKDLIFFDSIKYKSMAAKTAAGACITTKSFEKFIPAKVEKIIVKNVLLELAHVLKKIYSNADIDYPDFTLKKAIKKKYKTVKFGNNVLVGKNVKIGNNTVIGSNTIIEKNVIIGKNCIIGSGNIIKNTLLGDRVVTQDNCKIGQKGFGFIPIKGKNIKFPHIGKVIIGNDVEIASG
;
A
#
# COMPACT_ATOMS: atom_id res chain seq x y z
N MET A 1 15.89 -3.67 -6.85
CA MET A 1 14.56 -3.65 -7.51
C MET A 1 14.00 -2.23 -7.40
N LYS A 2 13.59 -1.60 -8.52
CA LYS A 2 12.82 -0.35 -8.45
C LYS A 2 11.55 -0.61 -7.65
N SER A 3 11.26 0.19 -6.64
CA SER A 3 10.07 0.05 -5.82
C SER A 3 8.82 0.18 -6.71
N ILE A 4 8.06 -0.91 -6.83
CA ILE A 4 6.81 -0.89 -7.58
C ILE A 4 5.79 -0.17 -6.72
N SER A 5 5.26 0.92 -7.24
CA SER A 5 4.14 1.64 -6.63
C SER A 5 2.83 1.15 -7.24
N PHE A 6 1.92 0.71 -6.40
CA PHE A 6 0.55 0.35 -6.80
C PHE A 6 -0.38 1.57 -6.79
N PHE A 7 0.02 2.65 -6.14
CA PHE A 7 -0.76 3.85 -5.93
C PHE A 7 -0.08 5.07 -6.56
N SER A 8 -0.85 5.92 -7.22
CA SER A 8 -0.37 7.21 -7.71
C SER A 8 -0.10 8.14 -6.53
N LYS A 9 1.12 8.68 -6.46
CA LYS A 9 1.54 9.59 -5.40
C LYS A 9 1.75 10.99 -5.96
N LYS A 10 1.25 12.01 -5.24
CA LYS A 10 1.55 13.41 -5.48
C LYS A 10 2.81 13.82 -4.72
N ASN A 11 3.67 14.59 -5.33
CA ASN A 11 4.84 15.19 -4.68
C ASN A 11 4.41 16.49 -3.99
N LEU A 12 4.17 16.43 -2.69
CA LEU A 12 3.72 17.57 -1.88
C LEU A 12 4.75 17.86 -0.80
N SER A 13 4.97 19.14 -0.52
CA SER A 13 5.74 19.59 0.62
C SER A 13 4.90 19.53 1.91
N LEU A 14 5.57 19.56 3.07
CA LEU A 14 4.86 19.61 4.35
C LEU A 14 3.91 20.79 4.45
N ARG A 15 4.26 21.97 3.94
CA ARG A 15 3.38 23.15 3.95
C ARG A 15 2.14 22.96 3.08
N GLU A 16 2.25 22.29 1.94
CA GLU A 16 1.09 21.97 1.09
C GLU A 16 0.17 20.91 1.73
N ILE A 17 0.76 20.00 2.51
CA ILE A 17 -0.02 18.99 3.24
C ILE A 17 -0.74 19.61 4.44
N PHE A 18 -0.05 20.45 5.22
CA PHE A 18 -0.51 21.01 6.50
C PHE A 18 -0.68 22.53 6.42
N LEU A 19 -1.63 22.99 5.62
CA LEU A 19 -1.85 24.42 5.31
C LEU A 19 -2.05 25.32 6.55
N ASN A 20 -2.66 24.78 7.61
CA ASN A 20 -3.00 25.53 8.82
C ASN A 20 -2.01 25.31 9.98
N SER A 21 -0.88 24.68 9.71
CA SER A 21 0.15 24.39 10.74
C SER A 21 1.39 25.23 10.52
N LYS A 22 1.99 25.71 11.61
CA LYS A 22 3.30 26.35 11.54
C LYS A 22 4.37 25.29 11.27
N ILE A 23 4.94 25.29 10.08
CA ILE A 23 5.99 24.38 9.65
C ILE A 23 7.32 25.12 9.62
N ASN A 24 8.26 24.72 10.47
CA ASN A 24 9.60 25.28 10.56
C ASN A 24 10.55 24.66 9.51
N LYS A 25 10.49 23.34 9.34
CA LYS A 25 11.30 22.58 8.37
C LYS A 25 10.43 22.11 7.22
N ASN A 26 10.47 22.79 6.09
CA ASN A 26 9.70 22.40 4.91
C ASN A 26 10.54 21.53 3.96
N PHE A 27 9.96 20.43 3.47
CA PHE A 27 10.56 19.56 2.47
C PHE A 27 9.45 18.80 1.71
N ILE A 28 9.77 18.29 0.52
CA ILE A 28 8.86 17.40 -0.24
C ILE A 28 8.84 16.03 0.45
N VAL A 29 7.65 15.58 0.83
CA VAL A 29 7.46 14.31 1.53
C VAL A 29 7.68 13.14 0.57
N ASN A 30 8.67 12.30 0.87
CA ASN A 30 8.93 11.10 0.08
C ASN A 30 7.85 10.04 0.25
N ASP A 31 7.42 9.79 1.49
CA ASP A 31 6.41 8.76 1.78
C ASP A 31 5.88 8.90 3.22
N VAL A 32 4.79 8.19 3.53
CA VAL A 32 4.37 7.93 4.90
C VAL A 32 4.89 6.56 5.28
N LYS A 33 5.71 6.48 6.33
CA LYS A 33 6.46 5.28 6.70
C LYS A 33 6.25 4.87 8.16
N PRO A 34 6.47 3.59 8.51
CA PRO A 34 6.62 3.16 9.90
C PRO A 34 7.79 3.86 10.59
N LEU A 35 7.73 3.93 11.93
CA LEU A 35 8.69 4.63 12.79
C LEU A 35 10.14 4.17 12.60
N ASP A 36 10.34 2.87 12.37
CA ASP A 36 11.65 2.19 12.29
C ASP A 36 12.32 2.25 10.91
N THR A 37 11.52 2.42 9.86
CA THR A 37 12.01 2.41 8.46
C THR A 37 12.07 3.79 7.82
N ALA A 38 11.55 4.80 8.51
CA ALA A 38 11.47 6.17 8.00
C ALA A 38 12.85 6.85 7.88
N LYS A 39 12.99 7.70 6.88
CA LYS A 39 14.18 8.50 6.59
C LYS A 39 13.88 10.01 6.67
N ASN A 40 14.88 10.84 6.53
CA ASN A 40 14.84 12.30 6.73
C ASN A 40 13.83 13.10 5.88
N LYS A 41 13.22 12.51 4.86
CA LYS A 41 12.15 13.13 4.06
C LYS A 41 10.84 12.34 4.13
N ASP A 42 10.73 11.40 5.05
CA ASP A 42 9.50 10.65 5.28
C ASP A 42 8.68 11.27 6.40
N LEU A 43 7.37 11.13 6.30
CA LEU A 43 6.39 11.48 7.31
C LEU A 43 6.00 10.23 8.09
N ILE A 44 5.97 10.33 9.41
CA ILE A 44 5.50 9.27 10.31
C ILE A 44 4.34 9.77 11.15
N PHE A 45 3.74 8.86 11.92
CA PHE A 45 2.79 9.21 12.97
C PHE A 45 3.14 8.47 14.26
N PHE A 46 2.78 9.08 15.41
CA PHE A 46 3.02 8.51 16.72
C PHE A 46 1.91 8.93 17.71
N ASP A 47 1.15 7.95 18.18
CA ASP A 47 0.00 8.16 19.07
C ASP A 47 -0.15 7.10 20.18
N SER A 48 0.85 6.24 20.35
CA SER A 48 0.80 5.16 21.33
C SER A 48 2.14 4.99 22.07
N ILE A 49 2.06 5.00 23.41
CA ILE A 49 3.24 4.85 24.29
C ILE A 49 3.99 3.54 24.06
N LYS A 50 3.30 2.51 23.57
CA LYS A 50 3.90 1.21 23.22
C LYS A 50 5.10 1.35 22.28
N TYR A 51 5.08 2.36 21.38
CA TYR A 51 6.11 2.58 20.38
C TYR A 51 7.10 3.69 20.74
N LYS A 52 7.16 4.11 22.02
CA LYS A 52 8.04 5.19 22.51
C LYS A 52 9.50 5.01 22.14
N SER A 53 10.04 3.80 22.32
CA SER A 53 11.44 3.50 22.02
C SER A 53 11.77 3.64 20.52
N MET A 54 10.85 3.25 19.65
CA MET A 54 10.99 3.41 18.20
C MET A 54 10.87 4.88 17.80
N ALA A 55 9.91 5.59 18.39
CA ALA A 55 9.72 7.03 18.14
C ALA A 55 10.96 7.86 18.52
N ALA A 56 11.59 7.56 19.65
CA ALA A 56 12.80 8.23 20.11
C ALA A 56 14.03 8.01 19.20
N LYS A 57 14.06 6.92 18.45
CA LYS A 57 15.17 6.55 17.55
C LYS A 57 14.89 6.86 16.08
N THR A 58 13.71 7.38 15.74
CA THR A 58 13.31 7.58 14.34
C THR A 58 14.24 8.53 13.60
N ALA A 59 14.47 8.24 12.32
CA ALA A 59 15.20 9.10 11.39
C ALA A 59 14.28 9.92 10.48
N ALA A 60 12.96 9.94 10.77
CA ALA A 60 11.95 10.64 9.97
C ALA A 60 12.20 12.15 9.90
N GLY A 61 11.73 12.80 8.84
CA GLY A 61 11.77 14.25 8.69
C GLY A 61 10.67 14.97 9.47
N ALA A 62 9.47 14.36 9.55
CA ALA A 62 8.32 14.91 10.26
C ALA A 62 7.46 13.82 10.92
N CYS A 63 6.72 14.20 11.96
CA CYS A 63 5.87 13.30 12.73
C CYS A 63 4.54 13.97 13.07
N ILE A 64 3.42 13.32 12.73
CA ILE A 64 2.08 13.65 13.22
C ILE A 64 1.93 13.06 14.62
N THR A 65 1.66 13.86 15.61
CA THR A 65 1.56 13.41 17.01
C THR A 65 0.66 14.31 17.83
N THR A 66 0.41 13.95 19.08
CA THR A 66 -0.31 14.80 20.05
C THR A 66 0.65 15.58 20.94
N LYS A 67 0.13 16.60 21.63
CA LYS A 67 0.91 17.39 22.59
C LYS A 67 1.51 16.53 23.70
N SER A 68 0.80 15.51 24.16
CA SER A 68 1.29 14.59 25.21
C SER A 68 2.45 13.70 24.78
N PHE A 69 2.54 13.40 23.49
CA PHE A 69 3.58 12.52 22.94
C PHE A 69 4.75 13.24 22.28
N GLU A 70 4.66 14.56 22.03
CA GLU A 70 5.72 15.33 21.35
C GLU A 70 7.11 15.22 22.00
N LYS A 71 7.14 15.07 23.33
CA LYS A 71 8.39 14.96 24.11
C LYS A 71 9.21 13.71 23.81
N PHE A 72 8.60 12.69 23.23
CA PHE A 72 9.28 11.44 22.87
C PHE A 72 9.87 11.48 21.45
N ILE A 73 9.59 12.51 20.68
CA ILE A 73 10.07 12.68 19.31
C ILE A 73 11.35 13.53 19.34
N PRO A 74 12.44 13.11 18.64
CA PRO A 74 13.69 13.85 18.59
C PRO A 74 13.49 15.31 18.14
N ALA A 75 14.30 16.24 18.68
CA ALA A 75 14.21 17.67 18.36
C ALA A 75 14.44 17.97 16.86
N LYS A 76 15.21 17.12 16.18
CA LYS A 76 15.48 17.26 14.73
C LYS A 76 14.28 16.99 13.84
N VAL A 77 13.25 16.28 14.32
CA VAL A 77 12.04 15.90 13.58
C VAL A 77 11.03 17.04 13.67
N GLU A 78 10.46 17.46 12.55
CA GLU A 78 9.35 18.44 12.53
C GLU A 78 8.10 17.81 13.15
N LYS A 79 7.48 18.49 14.11
CA LYS A 79 6.36 17.97 14.90
C LYS A 79 5.07 18.64 14.47
N ILE A 80 4.14 17.88 13.94
CA ILE A 80 2.80 18.33 13.59
C ILE A 80 1.85 17.89 14.72
N ILE A 81 1.49 18.87 15.58
CA ILE A 81 0.67 18.60 16.75
C ILE A 81 -0.81 18.67 16.38
N VAL A 82 -1.51 17.57 16.63
CA VAL A 82 -2.93 17.41 16.29
C VAL A 82 -3.71 16.81 17.47
N LYS A 83 -5.05 16.95 17.44
CA LYS A 83 -5.94 16.34 18.45
C LYS A 83 -6.18 14.86 18.17
N ASN A 84 -6.30 14.47 16.90
CA ASN A 84 -6.56 13.09 16.47
C ASN A 84 -5.58 12.71 15.37
N VAL A 85 -4.60 11.88 15.72
CA VAL A 85 -3.50 11.48 14.84
C VAL A 85 -3.99 10.63 13.68
N LEU A 86 -4.89 9.67 13.94
CA LEU A 86 -5.39 8.77 12.87
C LEU A 86 -6.26 9.52 11.87
N LEU A 87 -7.07 10.47 12.34
CA LEU A 87 -7.88 11.31 11.44
C LEU A 87 -7.00 12.17 10.55
N GLU A 88 -5.98 12.83 11.13
CA GLU A 88 -5.05 13.62 10.35
C GLU A 88 -4.26 12.77 9.37
N LEU A 89 -3.81 11.59 9.80
CA LEU A 89 -3.15 10.63 8.92
C LEU A 89 -4.03 10.24 7.73
N ALA A 90 -5.33 9.98 7.96
CA ALA A 90 -6.26 9.67 6.88
C ALA A 90 -6.38 10.83 5.87
N HIS A 91 -6.44 12.08 6.34
CA HIS A 91 -6.47 13.27 5.48
C HIS A 91 -5.17 13.42 4.69
N VAL A 92 -4.02 13.23 5.32
CA VAL A 92 -2.70 13.27 4.67
C VAL A 92 -2.57 12.20 3.60
N LEU A 93 -2.94 10.96 3.91
CA LEU A 93 -2.91 9.87 2.95
C LEU A 93 -3.80 10.15 1.72
N LYS A 94 -4.99 10.75 1.90
CA LYS A 94 -5.85 11.17 0.78
C LYS A 94 -5.23 12.29 -0.05
N LYS A 95 -4.51 13.23 0.56
CA LYS A 95 -3.81 14.31 -0.15
C LYS A 95 -2.67 13.75 -1.00
N ILE A 96 -1.83 12.89 -0.42
CA ILE A 96 -0.65 12.31 -1.07
C ILE A 96 -1.04 11.24 -2.10
N TYR A 97 -1.98 10.36 -1.76
CA TYR A 97 -2.41 9.23 -2.57
C TYR A 97 -3.88 9.38 -2.95
N SER A 98 -4.15 10.14 -3.99
CA SER A 98 -5.51 10.28 -4.53
C SER A 98 -6.07 8.89 -4.87
N ASN A 99 -7.31 8.60 -4.48
CA ASN A 99 -7.99 7.32 -4.67
C ASN A 99 -7.51 6.14 -3.78
N ALA A 100 -6.75 6.41 -2.71
CA ALA A 100 -6.32 5.36 -1.79
C ALA A 100 -7.44 4.89 -0.84
N ASP A 101 -8.50 5.67 -0.66
CA ASP A 101 -9.65 5.37 0.19
C ASP A 101 -10.71 4.48 -0.50
N ILE A 102 -10.75 4.46 -1.83
CA ILE A 102 -11.74 3.70 -2.61
C ILE A 102 -11.03 2.59 -3.39
N ASP A 103 -11.65 1.43 -3.46
CA ASP A 103 -11.16 0.29 -4.25
C ASP A 103 -11.77 0.35 -5.66
N TYR A 104 -11.30 1.29 -6.46
CA TYR A 104 -11.77 1.46 -7.84
C TYR A 104 -11.46 0.23 -8.69
N PRO A 105 -12.35 -0.14 -9.61
CA PRO A 105 -12.08 -1.16 -10.62
C PRO A 105 -10.86 -0.79 -11.48
N ASP A 106 -10.11 -1.80 -11.91
CA ASP A 106 -8.99 -1.58 -12.83
C ASP A 106 -9.48 -1.58 -14.29
N PHE A 107 -9.64 -0.41 -14.87
CA PHE A 107 -10.04 -0.25 -16.28
C PHE A 107 -8.93 -0.59 -17.29
N THR A 108 -7.75 -0.99 -16.84
CA THR A 108 -6.66 -1.42 -17.73
C THR A 108 -6.71 -2.91 -18.07
N LEU A 109 -7.67 -3.65 -17.49
CA LEU A 109 -7.84 -5.09 -17.69
C LEU A 109 -8.12 -5.43 -19.16
N LYS A 110 -7.38 -6.40 -19.67
CA LYS A 110 -7.54 -6.96 -21.02
C LYS A 110 -7.35 -8.46 -20.97
N LYS A 111 -7.92 -9.18 -21.95
CA LYS A 111 -7.68 -10.62 -22.10
C LYS A 111 -6.18 -10.92 -22.16
N ALA A 112 -5.75 -11.97 -21.48
CA ALA A 112 -4.35 -12.37 -21.46
C ALA A 112 -3.84 -12.67 -22.88
N ILE A 113 -2.68 -12.11 -23.25
CA ILE A 113 -2.06 -12.27 -24.58
C ILE A 113 -0.98 -13.35 -24.49
N LYS A 114 -1.28 -14.56 -24.98
CA LYS A 114 -0.33 -15.71 -24.99
C LYS A 114 1.03 -15.36 -25.58
N LYS A 115 1.09 -14.57 -26.66
CA LYS A 115 2.35 -14.15 -27.32
C LYS A 115 3.30 -13.38 -26.37
N LYS A 116 2.74 -12.64 -25.39
CA LYS A 116 3.51 -11.91 -24.38
C LYS A 116 4.07 -12.83 -23.28
N TYR A 117 3.36 -13.93 -22.99
CA TYR A 117 3.66 -14.85 -21.88
C TYR A 117 3.86 -16.27 -22.44
N LYS A 118 4.93 -16.49 -23.22
CA LYS A 118 5.13 -17.70 -24.03
C LYS A 118 5.04 -19.02 -23.27
N THR A 119 5.53 -19.05 -22.02
CA THR A 119 5.60 -20.27 -21.19
C THR A 119 4.50 -20.33 -20.12
N VAL A 120 3.60 -19.34 -20.07
CA VAL A 120 2.50 -19.28 -19.10
C VAL A 120 1.27 -19.96 -19.72
N LYS A 121 0.64 -20.83 -18.94
CA LYS A 121 -0.63 -21.45 -19.32
C LYS A 121 -1.79 -20.66 -18.74
N PHE A 122 -2.74 -20.30 -19.58
CA PHE A 122 -3.95 -19.55 -19.17
C PHE A 122 -5.20 -20.39 -19.41
N GLY A 123 -6.06 -20.46 -18.41
CA GLY A 123 -7.45 -20.90 -18.54
C GLY A 123 -8.29 -19.91 -19.36
N ASN A 124 -9.60 -20.11 -19.37
CA ASN A 124 -10.53 -19.26 -20.07
C ASN A 124 -10.80 -17.96 -19.29
N ASN A 125 -11.13 -16.86 -20.00
CA ASN A 125 -11.53 -15.58 -19.41
C ASN A 125 -10.54 -14.99 -18.39
N VAL A 126 -9.24 -15.19 -18.56
CA VAL A 126 -8.24 -14.55 -17.71
C VAL A 126 -8.03 -13.11 -18.16
N LEU A 127 -8.18 -12.17 -17.22
CA LEU A 127 -7.97 -10.74 -17.44
C LEU A 127 -6.69 -10.27 -16.75
N VAL A 128 -5.89 -9.49 -17.47
CA VAL A 128 -4.57 -9.03 -17.02
C VAL A 128 -4.46 -7.51 -17.22
N GLY A 129 -4.13 -6.80 -16.15
CA GLY A 129 -3.97 -5.35 -16.11
C GLY A 129 -2.64 -4.85 -16.68
N LYS A 130 -2.52 -3.53 -16.75
CA LYS A 130 -1.30 -2.85 -17.23
C LYS A 130 -0.10 -3.19 -16.33
N ASN A 131 1.08 -3.36 -16.94
CA ASN A 131 2.36 -3.63 -16.26
C ASN A 131 2.41 -4.91 -15.42
N VAL A 132 1.48 -5.83 -15.58
CA VAL A 132 1.56 -7.15 -14.93
C VAL A 132 2.76 -7.92 -15.48
N LYS A 133 3.48 -8.57 -14.58
CA LYS A 133 4.57 -9.51 -14.91
C LYS A 133 4.21 -10.88 -14.37
N ILE A 134 4.39 -11.92 -15.20
CA ILE A 134 4.14 -13.31 -14.82
C ILE A 134 5.39 -14.09 -15.23
N GLY A 135 5.97 -14.80 -14.29
CA GLY A 135 7.15 -15.61 -14.48
C GLY A 135 6.88 -16.87 -15.30
N ASN A 136 7.95 -17.46 -15.83
CA ASN A 136 7.88 -18.63 -16.69
C ASN A 136 7.23 -19.84 -16.00
N ASN A 137 6.57 -20.69 -16.79
CA ASN A 137 5.94 -21.96 -16.39
C ASN A 137 4.82 -21.80 -15.34
N THR A 138 4.31 -20.59 -15.15
CA THR A 138 3.18 -20.33 -14.26
C THR A 138 1.87 -20.73 -14.96
N VAL A 139 0.94 -21.27 -14.17
CA VAL A 139 -0.40 -21.68 -14.62
C VAL A 139 -1.43 -20.78 -13.97
N ILE A 140 -2.34 -20.22 -14.76
CA ILE A 140 -3.40 -19.32 -14.28
C ILE A 140 -4.76 -19.95 -14.63
N GLY A 141 -5.56 -20.23 -13.61
CA GLY A 141 -6.90 -20.81 -13.75
C GLY A 141 -7.90 -19.87 -14.41
N SER A 142 -9.02 -20.44 -14.87
CA SER A 142 -10.08 -19.71 -15.56
C SER A 142 -10.73 -18.62 -14.69
N ASN A 143 -11.27 -17.57 -15.34
CA ASN A 143 -11.97 -16.46 -14.68
C ASN A 143 -11.11 -15.69 -13.64
N THR A 144 -9.80 -15.80 -13.71
CA THR A 144 -8.88 -15.12 -12.81
C THR A 144 -8.60 -13.71 -13.31
N ILE A 145 -8.60 -12.74 -12.39
CA ILE A 145 -8.34 -11.32 -12.63
C ILE A 145 -7.02 -10.94 -11.94
N ILE A 146 -6.06 -10.45 -12.73
CA ILE A 146 -4.78 -9.97 -12.24
C ILE A 146 -4.68 -8.48 -12.55
N GLU A 147 -4.87 -7.63 -11.52
CA GLU A 147 -4.90 -6.18 -11.70
C GLU A 147 -3.51 -5.60 -11.98
N LYS A 148 -3.48 -4.34 -12.39
CA LYS A 148 -2.26 -3.61 -12.78
C LYS A 148 -1.14 -3.69 -11.75
N ASN A 149 0.10 -3.70 -12.27
CA ASN A 149 1.35 -3.69 -11.48
C ASN A 149 1.60 -4.95 -10.63
N VAL A 150 0.72 -5.96 -10.64
CA VAL A 150 0.94 -7.23 -9.95
C VAL A 150 2.14 -7.94 -10.56
N ILE A 151 2.96 -8.56 -9.70
CA ILE A 151 4.04 -9.46 -10.12
C ILE A 151 3.76 -10.84 -9.56
N ILE A 152 3.85 -11.84 -10.42
CA ILE A 152 3.78 -13.27 -10.10
C ILE A 152 5.11 -13.90 -10.54
N GLY A 153 5.72 -14.66 -9.66
CA GLY A 153 6.97 -15.37 -9.91
C GLY A 153 6.83 -16.53 -10.89
N LYS A 154 7.87 -17.36 -10.95
CA LYS A 154 7.97 -18.53 -11.84
C LYS A 154 7.33 -19.76 -11.18
N ASN A 155 6.89 -20.71 -12.02
CA ASN A 155 6.39 -22.01 -11.58
C ASN A 155 5.24 -21.92 -10.56
N CYS A 156 4.44 -20.85 -10.62
CA CYS A 156 3.28 -20.68 -9.73
C CYS A 156 2.05 -21.41 -10.32
N ILE A 157 1.13 -21.79 -9.43
CA ILE A 157 -0.18 -22.35 -9.79
C ILE A 157 -1.23 -21.45 -9.15
N ILE A 158 -1.92 -20.68 -9.97
CA ILE A 158 -2.98 -19.78 -9.53
C ILE A 158 -4.31 -20.40 -9.91
N GLY A 159 -5.13 -20.72 -8.91
CA GLY A 159 -6.45 -21.34 -9.10
C GLY A 159 -7.42 -20.48 -9.90
N SER A 160 -8.59 -21.03 -10.20
CA SER A 160 -9.64 -20.35 -10.95
C SER A 160 -10.37 -19.31 -10.07
N GLY A 161 -10.94 -18.27 -10.70
CA GLY A 161 -11.76 -17.27 -10.01
C GLY A 161 -11.01 -16.36 -9.05
N ASN A 162 -9.68 -16.39 -9.06
CA ASN A 162 -8.87 -15.52 -8.18
C ASN A 162 -8.95 -14.06 -8.60
N ILE A 163 -8.90 -13.15 -7.61
CA ILE A 163 -8.70 -11.71 -7.83
C ILE A 163 -7.42 -11.30 -7.11
N ILE A 164 -6.40 -10.91 -7.88
CA ILE A 164 -5.09 -10.54 -7.37
C ILE A 164 -4.82 -9.08 -7.70
N LYS A 165 -4.64 -8.24 -6.66
CA LYS A 165 -4.35 -6.83 -6.78
C LYS A 165 -3.34 -6.39 -5.71
N ASN A 166 -2.63 -5.29 -5.93
CA ASN A 166 -1.67 -4.73 -4.97
C ASN A 166 -0.70 -5.77 -4.38
N THR A 167 -0.28 -6.76 -5.16
CA THR A 167 0.42 -7.96 -4.67
C THR A 167 1.70 -8.25 -5.45
N LEU A 168 2.71 -8.72 -4.72
CA LEU A 168 3.93 -9.31 -5.25
C LEU A 168 3.99 -10.76 -4.77
N LEU A 169 3.94 -11.72 -5.70
CA LEU A 169 4.11 -13.15 -5.41
C LEU A 169 5.51 -13.59 -5.84
N GLY A 170 6.15 -14.37 -4.98
CA GLY A 170 7.40 -15.07 -5.26
C GLY A 170 7.23 -16.25 -6.20
N ASP A 171 8.24 -17.11 -6.26
CA ASP A 171 8.25 -18.31 -7.10
C ASP A 171 7.56 -19.49 -6.39
N ARG A 172 6.99 -20.42 -7.17
CA ARG A 172 6.35 -21.65 -6.67
C ARG A 172 5.24 -21.42 -5.65
N VAL A 173 4.50 -20.32 -5.83
CA VAL A 173 3.31 -20.01 -5.02
C VAL A 173 2.11 -20.75 -5.62
N VAL A 174 1.34 -21.39 -4.75
CA VAL A 174 0.07 -22.04 -5.10
C VAL A 174 -1.07 -21.26 -4.45
N THR A 175 -2.10 -20.91 -5.22
CA THR A 175 -3.35 -20.40 -4.67
C THR A 175 -4.50 -21.32 -5.09
N GLN A 176 -5.36 -21.67 -4.15
CA GLN A 176 -6.59 -22.38 -4.47
C GLN A 176 -7.60 -21.49 -5.21
N ASP A 177 -8.74 -22.04 -5.60
CA ASP A 177 -9.76 -21.31 -6.32
C ASP A 177 -10.42 -20.20 -5.46
N ASN A 178 -10.89 -19.13 -6.11
CA ASN A 178 -11.66 -18.04 -5.51
C ASN A 178 -10.94 -17.21 -4.43
N CYS A 179 -9.62 -17.26 -4.33
CA CYS A 179 -8.85 -16.39 -3.43
C CYS A 179 -8.95 -14.92 -3.86
N LYS A 180 -9.07 -14.02 -2.88
CA LYS A 180 -9.06 -12.57 -3.07
C LYS A 180 -7.86 -11.98 -2.34
N ILE A 181 -6.81 -11.62 -3.07
CA ILE A 181 -5.51 -11.21 -2.52
C ILE A 181 -5.26 -9.73 -2.80
N GLY A 182 -4.85 -8.99 -1.76
CA GLY A 182 -4.44 -7.59 -1.89
C GLY A 182 -5.58 -6.58 -2.02
N GLN A 183 -6.79 -6.93 -1.65
CA GLN A 183 -7.91 -5.99 -1.54
C GLN A 183 -7.66 -4.97 -0.43
N LYS A 184 -8.23 -3.78 -0.57
CA LYS A 184 -8.17 -2.77 0.49
C LYS A 184 -8.96 -3.23 1.71
N GLY A 185 -8.38 -2.98 2.89
CA GLY A 185 -9.04 -3.27 4.14
C GLY A 185 -10.32 -2.44 4.35
N PHE A 186 -11.19 -2.94 5.21
CA PHE A 186 -12.41 -2.27 5.63
C PHE A 186 -12.13 -1.55 6.96
N GLY A 187 -11.99 -0.22 6.92
CA GLY A 187 -11.71 0.58 8.11
C GLY A 187 -12.26 1.99 7.98
N PHE A 188 -12.86 2.49 9.07
CA PHE A 188 -13.43 3.82 9.17
C PHE A 188 -13.03 4.48 10.49
N ILE A 189 -12.86 5.81 10.44
CA ILE A 189 -12.71 6.66 11.60
C ILE A 189 -14.07 7.34 11.84
N PRO A 190 -14.79 7.01 12.94
CA PRO A 190 -16.04 7.68 13.26
C PRO A 190 -15.76 9.12 13.71
N ILE A 191 -16.47 10.07 13.13
CA ILE A 191 -16.51 11.47 13.56
C ILE A 191 -17.95 11.92 13.62
N LYS A 192 -18.22 13.04 14.32
CA LYS A 192 -19.59 13.55 14.45
C LYS A 192 -20.26 13.71 13.09
N GLY A 193 -21.34 12.98 12.87
CA GLY A 193 -22.18 13.05 11.67
C GLY A 193 -21.69 12.25 10.45
N LYS A 194 -20.48 11.64 10.47
CA LYS A 194 -19.98 10.82 9.34
C LYS A 194 -18.86 9.86 9.71
N ASN A 195 -18.61 8.90 8.84
CA ASN A 195 -17.46 8.01 8.92
C ASN A 195 -16.44 8.38 7.84
N ILE A 196 -15.20 8.57 8.22
CA ILE A 196 -14.09 8.78 7.27
C ILE A 196 -13.46 7.44 6.96
N LYS A 197 -13.53 7.01 5.71
CA LYS A 197 -12.85 5.79 5.27
C LYS A 197 -11.34 5.99 5.36
N PHE A 198 -10.65 5.05 6.04
CA PHE A 198 -9.21 5.09 6.18
C PHE A 198 -8.54 4.65 4.86
N PRO A 199 -7.63 5.43 4.27
CA PRO A 199 -6.94 5.05 3.05
C PRO A 199 -5.97 3.88 3.28
N HIS A 200 -5.99 2.89 2.40
CA HIS A 200 -5.08 1.76 2.41
C HIS A 200 -4.09 1.87 1.24
N ILE A 201 -2.82 2.05 1.57
CA ILE A 201 -1.71 2.16 0.61
C ILE A 201 -0.74 0.98 0.71
N GLY A 202 -1.08 -0.02 1.49
CA GLY A 202 -0.29 -1.23 1.66
C GLY A 202 -0.33 -2.14 0.43
N LYS A 203 0.61 -3.07 0.42
CA LYS A 203 0.68 -4.16 -0.56
C LYS A 203 0.87 -5.49 0.16
N VAL A 204 0.45 -6.57 -0.49
CA VAL A 204 0.74 -7.93 -0.05
C VAL A 204 2.06 -8.38 -0.68
N ILE A 205 2.93 -8.98 0.12
CA ILE A 205 4.16 -9.62 -0.34
C ILE A 205 4.09 -11.08 0.11
N ILE A 206 4.10 -11.99 -0.86
CA ILE A 206 4.09 -13.43 -0.63
C ILE A 206 5.44 -13.96 -1.07
N GLY A 207 6.14 -14.67 -0.18
CA GLY A 207 7.44 -15.29 -0.45
C GLY A 207 7.35 -16.44 -1.43
N ASN A 208 8.47 -17.14 -1.62
CA ASN A 208 8.50 -18.37 -2.39
C ASN A 208 7.89 -19.53 -1.60
N ASP A 209 7.44 -20.57 -2.31
CA ASP A 209 6.99 -21.84 -1.73
C ASP A 209 5.83 -21.70 -0.73
N VAL A 210 4.89 -20.79 -1.03
CA VAL A 210 3.70 -20.51 -0.20
C VAL A 210 2.46 -21.11 -0.86
N GLU A 211 1.63 -21.78 -0.08
CA GLU A 211 0.30 -22.21 -0.48
C GLU A 211 -0.77 -21.39 0.25
N ILE A 212 -1.78 -20.93 -0.49
CA ILE A 212 -2.91 -20.13 0.00
C ILE A 212 -4.19 -20.89 -0.28
N ALA A 213 -4.86 -21.34 0.77
CA ALA A 213 -6.16 -21.98 0.68
C ALA A 213 -7.27 -20.97 0.37
N SER A 214 -8.37 -21.47 -0.20
CA SER A 214 -9.61 -20.69 -0.36
C SER A 214 -10.28 -20.48 0.99
N GLY A 215 -10.85 -19.28 1.21
CA GLY A 215 -11.52 -18.92 2.46
C GLY A 215 -12.23 -17.59 2.35
#